data_040c9c812e4ab26082bced3862a5494e
#
_entry.id   040c9c812e4ab26082bced3862a5494e
#
_cell.length_a   1.000
_cell.length_b   1.000
_cell.length_c   1.000
_cell.angle_alpha   90.00
_cell.angle_beta   90.00
_cell.angle_gamma   90.00
#
_symmetry.space_group_name_H-M   'P 1'
#
loop_
_entity.id
_entity.type
_entity.pdbx_description
1 polymer ?
#
loop_
_entity_poly.entity_id
_entity_poly.type
_entity_poly.pdbx_seq_one_letter_code
_entity_poly.pdbx_strand_id
1 'polypeptide(L)'
;MQLGLCTISNTELPVERVLQVAADVGYEGVEVWGKDHLGDGDADACASIRQTAGELGLDVAVYGSYLTVGTDGFADAYERELTIADRLGADLIRVWPGDCEYGDHTPSEFESAVTDLRTLAERAAERGLGVTIEKHKGRLSNTTEGARRLVDAVDHPDCGLNWQPLFVLSERELLAEAETLAPRSNNVHLQAPAERDGDERTLLSNAYFDVGTVLERFESAGYDGYVEVEFVSQDRPYEDTVRRDHEYLRSLVEKADHD
;
A
#
# COMPACT_ATOMS: atom_id res chain seq x y z
N MET A 1 -7.48 9.24 9.49
CA MET A 1 -6.40 8.65 8.65
C MET A 1 -5.07 8.78 9.38
N GLN A 2 -4.23 7.73 9.36
CA GLN A 2 -2.89 7.71 9.94
C GLN A 2 -1.84 7.86 8.82
N LEU A 3 -0.67 8.42 9.12
CA LEU A 3 0.38 8.60 8.12
C LEU A 3 1.45 7.52 8.25
N GLY A 4 1.77 6.86 7.14
CA GLY A 4 2.77 5.81 7.04
C GLY A 4 3.87 6.11 6.01
N LEU A 5 4.98 5.38 6.12
CA LEU A 5 6.08 5.40 5.18
C LEU A 5 6.42 3.99 4.71
N CYS A 6 6.41 3.75 3.41
CA CYS A 6 6.88 2.47 2.88
C CYS A 6 8.41 2.40 2.95
N THR A 7 8.96 1.29 3.43
CA THR A 7 10.42 1.17 3.53
C THR A 7 11.11 1.08 2.16
N ILE A 8 10.37 0.73 1.09
CA ILE A 8 10.84 0.80 -0.30
C ILE A 8 11.20 2.23 -0.74
N SER A 9 10.77 3.25 -0.02
CA SER A 9 11.11 4.66 -0.30
C SER A 9 12.63 4.92 -0.34
N ASN A 10 13.43 4.07 0.31
CA ASN A 10 14.88 4.06 0.19
C ASN A 10 15.46 2.64 0.34
N THR A 11 15.79 2.02 -0.78
CA THR A 11 16.30 0.64 -0.84
C THR A 11 17.81 0.53 -0.60
N GLU A 12 18.52 1.66 -0.51
CA GLU A 12 19.98 1.69 -0.26
C GLU A 12 20.31 1.74 1.24
N LEU A 13 19.34 2.17 2.07
CA LEU A 13 19.52 2.22 3.51
C LEU A 13 19.10 0.88 4.16
N PRO A 14 19.75 0.47 5.26
CA PRO A 14 19.21 -0.60 6.11
C PRO A 14 17.81 -0.26 6.61
N VAL A 15 16.95 -1.27 6.75
CA VAL A 15 15.56 -1.08 7.17
C VAL A 15 15.45 -0.32 8.49
N GLU A 16 16.31 -0.59 9.48
CA GLU A 16 16.34 0.08 10.78
C GLU A 16 16.57 1.59 10.64
N ARG A 17 17.37 1.99 9.62
CA ARG A 17 17.58 3.42 9.37
C ARG A 17 16.35 4.08 8.75
N VAL A 18 15.63 3.38 7.87
CA VAL A 18 14.36 3.89 7.33
C VAL A 18 13.31 4.02 8.43
N LEU A 19 13.20 3.02 9.33
CA LEU A 19 12.32 3.08 10.50
C LEU A 19 12.66 4.28 11.41
N GLN A 20 13.95 4.49 11.68
CA GLN A 20 14.38 5.64 12.48
C GLN A 20 13.99 6.97 11.83
N VAL A 21 14.16 7.11 10.50
CA VAL A 21 13.74 8.33 9.77
C VAL A 21 12.24 8.53 9.85
N ALA A 22 11.44 7.47 9.68
CA ALA A 22 9.99 7.53 9.80
C ALA A 22 9.57 8.05 11.18
N ALA A 23 10.13 7.49 12.25
CA ALA A 23 9.85 7.90 13.63
C ALA A 23 10.30 9.34 13.93
N ASP A 24 11.53 9.71 13.52
CA ASP A 24 12.09 11.05 13.75
C ASP A 24 11.27 12.15 13.04
N VAL A 25 10.62 11.80 11.94
CA VAL A 25 9.75 12.71 11.18
C VAL A 25 8.35 12.78 11.77
N GLY A 26 7.86 11.71 12.38
CA GLY A 26 6.56 11.66 13.04
C GLY A 26 5.50 10.84 12.29
N TYR A 27 5.91 9.93 11.42
CA TYR A 27 5.00 8.90 10.89
C TYR A 27 4.52 7.98 12.00
N GLU A 28 3.32 7.43 11.84
CA GLU A 28 2.67 6.57 12.84
C GLU A 28 2.86 5.08 12.54
N GLY A 29 3.09 4.75 11.25
CA GLY A 29 3.31 3.37 10.83
C GLY A 29 4.22 3.25 9.62
N VAL A 30 4.51 2.01 9.25
CA VAL A 30 5.34 1.67 8.10
C VAL A 30 4.79 0.47 7.33
N GLU A 31 4.95 0.50 6.00
CA GLU A 31 4.94 -0.74 5.20
C GLU A 31 6.37 -1.29 5.14
N VAL A 32 6.54 -2.54 5.56
CA VAL A 32 7.82 -3.25 5.43
C VAL A 32 7.92 -3.91 4.06
N TRP A 33 8.89 -3.50 3.25
CA TRP A 33 9.14 -4.06 1.93
C TRP A 33 9.74 -5.47 2.00
N GLY A 34 9.05 -6.42 1.39
CA GLY A 34 9.28 -7.87 1.50
C GLY A 34 10.42 -8.44 0.66
N LYS A 35 11.33 -7.59 0.13
CA LYS A 35 12.53 -8.02 -0.58
C LYS A 35 13.78 -7.73 0.24
N ASP A 36 14.62 -6.83 -0.23
CA ASP A 36 15.97 -6.60 0.31
C ASP A 36 15.96 -6.15 1.77
N HIS A 37 14.90 -5.48 2.23
CA HIS A 37 14.75 -5.07 3.63
C HIS A 37 14.41 -6.24 4.58
N LEU A 38 13.79 -7.29 4.07
CA LEU A 38 13.40 -8.46 4.86
C LEU A 38 14.19 -9.72 4.48
N GLY A 39 14.81 -9.74 3.30
CA GLY A 39 15.51 -10.90 2.75
C GLY A 39 14.57 -12.11 2.62
N ASP A 40 14.97 -13.25 3.17
CA ASP A 40 14.15 -14.46 3.13
C ASP A 40 13.00 -14.49 4.14
N GLY A 41 12.82 -13.43 4.95
CA GLY A 41 11.76 -13.35 5.95
C GLY A 41 11.92 -14.36 7.09
N ASP A 42 13.17 -14.63 7.49
CA ASP A 42 13.42 -15.51 8.61
C ASP A 42 12.93 -14.94 9.95
N ALA A 43 12.82 -15.80 10.97
CA ALA A 43 12.22 -15.39 12.23
C ALA A 43 13.01 -14.30 12.96
N ASP A 44 14.35 -14.32 12.83
CA ASP A 44 15.22 -13.37 13.53
C ASP A 44 15.15 -11.98 12.84
N ALA A 45 15.13 -11.93 11.51
CA ALA A 45 14.95 -10.69 10.75
C ALA A 45 13.57 -10.04 11.05
N CYS A 46 12.49 -10.82 11.00
CA CYS A 46 11.16 -10.33 11.34
C CYS A 46 11.09 -9.82 12.78
N ALA A 47 11.65 -10.55 13.74
CA ALA A 47 11.67 -10.18 15.15
C ALA A 47 12.47 -8.88 15.39
N SER A 48 13.61 -8.70 14.71
CA SER A 48 14.43 -7.48 14.79
C SER A 48 13.67 -6.25 14.28
N ILE A 49 13.01 -6.38 13.11
CA ILE A 49 12.23 -5.28 12.52
C ILE A 49 11.04 -4.92 13.44
N ARG A 50 10.27 -5.91 13.87
CA ARG A 50 9.14 -5.71 14.78
C ARG A 50 9.56 -5.04 16.09
N GLN A 51 10.68 -5.51 16.68
CA GLN A 51 11.21 -4.92 17.91
C GLN A 51 11.62 -3.46 17.69
N THR A 52 12.38 -3.18 16.61
CA THR A 52 12.83 -1.83 16.29
C THR A 52 11.66 -0.89 16.04
N ALA A 53 10.66 -1.31 15.25
CA ALA A 53 9.45 -0.52 15.03
C ALA A 53 8.73 -0.20 16.35
N GLY A 54 8.51 -1.22 17.21
CA GLY A 54 7.87 -1.03 18.50
C GLY A 54 8.65 -0.13 19.48
N GLU A 55 9.98 -0.21 19.50
CA GLU A 55 10.84 0.68 20.30
C GLU A 55 10.79 2.14 19.83
N LEU A 56 10.53 2.35 18.54
CA LEU A 56 10.35 3.65 17.91
C LEU A 56 8.91 4.18 17.97
N GLY A 57 7.96 3.37 18.44
CA GLY A 57 6.55 3.73 18.51
C GLY A 57 5.86 3.72 17.14
N LEU A 58 6.36 2.91 16.18
CA LEU A 58 5.78 2.72 14.87
C LEU A 58 4.96 1.44 14.83
N ASP A 59 3.79 1.48 14.21
CA ASP A 59 3.05 0.30 13.82
C ASP A 59 3.65 -0.30 12.54
N VAL A 60 3.63 -1.64 12.41
CA VAL A 60 3.85 -2.29 11.12
C VAL A 60 2.49 -2.42 10.45
N ALA A 61 2.09 -1.37 9.73
CA ALA A 61 0.77 -1.29 9.10
C ALA A 61 0.60 -2.35 8.00
N VAL A 62 1.62 -2.52 7.16
CA VAL A 62 1.56 -3.43 6.02
C VAL A 62 2.85 -4.23 5.87
N TYR A 63 2.70 -5.52 5.56
CA TYR A 63 3.76 -6.32 4.96
C TYR A 63 3.61 -6.30 3.44
N GLY A 64 4.50 -5.63 2.74
CA GLY A 64 4.55 -5.51 1.28
C GLY A 64 5.09 -6.78 0.63
N SER A 65 4.28 -7.83 0.56
CA SER A 65 4.68 -9.10 -0.05
C SER A 65 4.70 -9.03 -1.58
N TYR A 66 5.38 -9.99 -2.19
CA TYR A 66 5.37 -10.21 -3.65
C TYR A 66 4.49 -11.40 -4.03
N LEU A 67 3.59 -11.82 -3.13
CA LEU A 67 2.64 -12.87 -3.41
C LEU A 67 1.70 -12.45 -4.54
N THR A 68 1.65 -13.24 -5.59
CA THR A 68 0.74 -13.03 -6.71
C THR A 68 -0.35 -14.09 -6.67
N VAL A 69 -1.59 -13.67 -6.47
CA VAL A 69 -2.77 -14.54 -6.48
C VAL A 69 -3.22 -14.82 -7.93
N GLY A 70 -3.93 -15.93 -8.15
CA GLY A 70 -4.36 -16.33 -9.49
C GLY A 70 -3.24 -16.92 -10.34
N THR A 71 -2.15 -17.37 -9.72
CA THR A 71 -0.98 -17.99 -10.39
C THR A 71 -0.65 -19.35 -9.78
N ASP A 72 0.05 -20.19 -10.55
CA ASP A 72 0.44 -21.54 -10.11
C ASP A 72 1.31 -21.54 -8.85
N GLY A 73 2.04 -20.45 -8.57
CA GLY A 73 2.92 -20.32 -7.40
C GLY A 73 2.19 -19.97 -6.11
N PHE A 74 0.93 -19.58 -6.14
CA PHE A 74 0.19 -19.13 -4.96
C PHE A 74 0.09 -20.21 -3.89
N ALA A 75 -0.35 -21.41 -4.26
CA ALA A 75 -0.59 -22.51 -3.31
C ALA A 75 0.67 -22.89 -2.51
N ASP A 76 1.85 -22.75 -3.11
CA ASP A 76 3.13 -23.10 -2.47
C ASP A 76 3.68 -21.96 -1.59
N ALA A 77 3.23 -20.71 -1.78
CA ALA A 77 3.82 -19.53 -1.17
C ALA A 77 2.98 -18.90 -0.06
N TYR A 78 1.65 -18.90 -0.16
CA TYR A 78 0.79 -18.03 0.66
C TYR A 78 0.92 -18.28 2.18
N GLU A 79 1.07 -19.53 2.63
CA GLU A 79 1.23 -19.84 4.06
C GLU A 79 2.55 -19.30 4.64
N ARG A 80 3.62 -19.30 3.82
CA ARG A 80 4.90 -18.69 4.18
C ARG A 80 4.74 -17.17 4.32
N GLU A 81 4.10 -16.53 3.35
CA GLU A 81 3.90 -15.07 3.35
C GLU A 81 3.01 -14.61 4.52
N LEU A 82 1.95 -15.35 4.84
CA LEU A 82 1.15 -15.13 6.05
C LEU A 82 1.96 -15.29 7.34
N THR A 83 2.87 -16.28 7.37
CA THR A 83 3.75 -16.47 8.53
C THR A 83 4.73 -15.32 8.71
N ILE A 84 5.21 -14.73 7.62
CA ILE A 84 6.08 -13.54 7.65
C ILE A 84 5.30 -12.33 8.17
N ALA A 85 4.10 -12.07 7.64
CA ALA A 85 3.23 -10.98 8.10
C ALA A 85 2.92 -11.08 9.61
N ASP A 86 2.56 -12.26 10.09
CA ASP A 86 2.30 -12.53 11.51
C ASP A 86 3.56 -12.28 12.39
N ARG A 87 4.73 -12.75 11.96
CA ARG A 87 6.01 -12.51 12.67
C ARG A 87 6.38 -11.05 12.76
N LEU A 88 6.14 -10.29 11.68
CA LEU A 88 6.34 -8.84 11.67
C LEU A 88 5.35 -8.12 12.59
N GLY A 89 4.20 -8.75 12.88
CA GLY A 89 3.08 -8.13 13.58
C GLY A 89 2.40 -7.08 12.71
N ALA A 90 2.37 -7.32 11.40
CA ALA A 90 1.68 -6.44 10.45
C ALA A 90 0.16 -6.54 10.62
N ASP A 91 -0.56 -5.45 10.35
CA ASP A 91 -2.02 -5.45 10.32
C ASP A 91 -2.54 -6.00 8.98
N LEU A 92 -1.84 -5.69 7.90
CA LEU A 92 -2.21 -6.08 6.53
C LEU A 92 -1.07 -6.82 5.82
N ILE A 93 -1.44 -7.76 4.94
CA ILE A 93 -0.56 -8.29 3.90
C ILE A 93 -0.96 -7.73 2.54
N ARG A 94 -0.02 -7.10 1.82
CA ARG A 94 -0.25 -6.60 0.47
C ARG A 94 0.10 -7.67 -0.56
N VAL A 95 -0.78 -7.83 -1.56
CA VAL A 95 -0.64 -8.83 -2.62
C VAL A 95 -0.97 -8.27 -4.00
N TRP A 96 -0.47 -8.93 -5.05
CA TRP A 96 -0.74 -8.60 -6.45
C TRP A 96 -1.79 -9.54 -7.06
N PRO A 97 -2.81 -9.00 -7.76
CA PRO A 97 -3.85 -9.82 -8.38
C PRO A 97 -3.52 -10.14 -9.85
N GLY A 98 -3.19 -11.40 -10.13
CA GLY A 98 -2.91 -11.91 -11.48
C GLY A 98 -1.62 -11.38 -12.11
N ASP A 99 -1.30 -11.88 -13.29
CA ASP A 99 -0.12 -11.52 -14.08
C ASP A 99 -0.47 -10.81 -15.41
N CYS A 100 -1.72 -10.37 -15.56
CA CYS A 100 -2.20 -9.66 -16.74
C CYS A 100 -3.04 -8.45 -16.36
N GLU A 101 -3.20 -7.53 -17.30
CA GLU A 101 -4.11 -6.38 -17.15
C GLU A 101 -5.57 -6.80 -17.24
N TYR A 102 -6.44 -6.02 -16.58
CA TYR A 102 -7.87 -6.31 -16.56
C TYR A 102 -8.51 -6.39 -17.96
N GLY A 103 -7.99 -5.66 -18.94
CA GLY A 103 -8.48 -5.70 -20.32
C GLY A 103 -8.14 -7.00 -21.08
N ASP A 104 -7.15 -7.75 -20.62
CA ASP A 104 -6.55 -8.88 -21.32
C ASP A 104 -6.83 -10.24 -20.66
N HIS A 105 -7.47 -10.24 -19.48
CA HIS A 105 -7.73 -11.47 -18.73
C HIS A 105 -8.80 -12.35 -19.36
N THR A 106 -8.66 -13.65 -19.16
CA THR A 106 -9.74 -14.62 -19.40
C THR A 106 -10.65 -14.72 -18.16
N PRO A 107 -11.91 -15.16 -18.31
CA PRO A 107 -12.77 -15.41 -17.14
C PRO A 107 -12.15 -16.36 -16.12
N SER A 108 -11.41 -17.38 -16.55
CA SER A 108 -10.75 -18.34 -15.66
C SER A 108 -9.63 -17.72 -14.83
N GLU A 109 -8.83 -16.82 -15.40
CA GLU A 109 -7.77 -16.11 -14.66
C GLU A 109 -8.35 -15.21 -13.57
N PHE A 110 -9.45 -14.51 -13.88
CA PHE A 110 -10.15 -13.70 -12.90
C PHE A 110 -10.74 -14.57 -11.78
N GLU A 111 -11.42 -15.67 -12.10
CA GLU A 111 -11.99 -16.60 -11.14
C GLU A 111 -10.91 -17.24 -10.24
N SER A 112 -9.75 -17.58 -10.80
CA SER A 112 -8.61 -18.09 -10.03
C SER A 112 -8.10 -17.05 -9.05
N ALA A 113 -7.92 -15.80 -9.47
CA ALA A 113 -7.48 -14.72 -8.58
C ALA A 113 -8.48 -14.46 -7.44
N VAL A 114 -9.77 -14.46 -7.72
CA VAL A 114 -10.83 -14.30 -6.70
C VAL A 114 -10.83 -15.48 -5.72
N THR A 115 -10.64 -16.71 -6.20
CA THR A 115 -10.60 -17.92 -5.35
C THR A 115 -9.40 -17.88 -4.40
N ASP A 116 -8.22 -17.52 -4.92
CA ASP A 116 -7.00 -17.41 -4.12
C ASP A 116 -7.12 -16.28 -3.09
N LEU A 117 -7.69 -15.13 -3.48
CA LEU A 117 -7.92 -14.00 -2.57
C LEU A 117 -8.86 -14.37 -1.42
N ARG A 118 -9.94 -15.11 -1.68
CA ARG A 118 -10.83 -15.63 -0.63
C ARG A 118 -10.10 -16.55 0.32
N THR A 119 -9.34 -17.51 -0.24
CA THR A 119 -8.53 -18.42 0.56
C THR A 119 -7.55 -17.65 1.44
N LEU A 120 -6.85 -16.67 0.86
CA LEU A 120 -5.89 -15.84 1.58
C LEU A 120 -6.57 -15.01 2.68
N ALA A 121 -7.72 -14.38 2.39
CA ALA A 121 -8.45 -13.55 3.35
C ALA A 121 -8.97 -14.38 4.54
N GLU A 122 -9.54 -15.57 4.28
CA GLU A 122 -9.97 -16.51 5.32
C GLU A 122 -8.80 -16.92 6.23
N ARG A 123 -7.65 -17.28 5.63
CA ARG A 123 -6.44 -17.73 6.36
C ARG A 123 -5.74 -16.57 7.09
N ALA A 124 -5.78 -15.37 6.53
CA ALA A 124 -5.27 -14.15 7.17
C ALA A 124 -6.12 -13.79 8.40
N ALA A 125 -7.45 -13.80 8.26
CA ALA A 125 -8.39 -13.51 9.34
C ALA A 125 -8.22 -14.45 10.55
N GLU A 126 -7.92 -15.75 10.33
CA GLU A 126 -7.59 -16.71 11.41
C GLU A 126 -6.39 -16.27 12.27
N ARG A 127 -5.54 -15.39 11.74
CA ARG A 127 -4.34 -14.82 12.40
C ARG A 127 -4.52 -13.38 12.85
N GLY A 128 -5.70 -12.79 12.63
CA GLY A 128 -5.97 -11.38 12.91
C GLY A 128 -5.35 -10.43 11.89
N LEU A 129 -5.00 -10.92 10.69
CA LEU A 129 -4.46 -10.14 9.58
C LEU A 129 -5.56 -9.80 8.57
N GLY A 130 -5.47 -8.62 7.94
CA GLY A 130 -6.22 -8.29 6.75
C GLY A 130 -5.40 -8.46 5.47
N VAL A 131 -6.09 -8.47 4.34
CA VAL A 131 -5.49 -8.51 3.00
C VAL A 131 -5.73 -7.19 2.29
N THR A 132 -4.69 -6.63 1.67
CA THR A 132 -4.81 -5.45 0.82
C THR A 132 -4.31 -5.76 -0.59
N ILE A 133 -5.18 -5.54 -1.59
CA ILE A 133 -4.91 -5.83 -2.99
C ILE A 133 -4.31 -4.59 -3.63
N GLU A 134 -3.09 -4.66 -4.10
CA GLU A 134 -2.47 -3.51 -4.73
C GLU A 134 -3.09 -3.18 -6.09
N LYS A 135 -3.52 -1.93 -6.25
CA LYS A 135 -3.90 -1.37 -7.54
C LYS A 135 -2.63 -1.06 -8.33
N HIS A 136 -2.32 -1.89 -9.33
CA HIS A 136 -1.03 -1.83 -10.01
C HIS A 136 -1.13 -2.04 -11.52
N LYS A 137 -0.28 -1.32 -12.29
CA LYS A 137 -0.08 -1.54 -13.73
C LYS A 137 0.37 -2.98 -13.99
N GLY A 138 -0.15 -3.60 -15.05
CA GLY A 138 0.17 -4.99 -15.40
C GLY A 138 -0.55 -6.04 -14.53
N ARG A 139 -1.56 -5.65 -13.77
CA ARG A 139 -2.34 -6.51 -12.88
C ARG A 139 -3.84 -6.39 -13.16
N LEU A 140 -4.64 -7.35 -12.66
CA LEU A 140 -6.10 -7.30 -12.79
C LEU A 140 -6.74 -6.07 -12.10
N SER A 141 -6.00 -5.41 -11.22
CA SER A 141 -6.40 -4.18 -10.53
C SER A 141 -5.99 -2.89 -11.23
N ASN A 142 -5.44 -2.94 -12.46
CA ASN A 142 -4.89 -1.78 -13.17
C ASN A 142 -5.94 -0.73 -13.58
N THR A 143 -7.21 -1.08 -13.59
CA THR A 143 -8.32 -0.16 -13.90
C THR A 143 -9.27 -0.02 -12.72
N THR A 144 -10.01 1.08 -12.67
CA THR A 144 -11.08 1.30 -11.68
C THR A 144 -12.08 0.14 -11.65
N GLU A 145 -12.51 -0.32 -12.82
CA GLU A 145 -13.47 -1.43 -12.94
C GLU A 145 -12.85 -2.76 -12.46
N GLY A 146 -11.62 -3.07 -12.84
CA GLY A 146 -10.91 -4.28 -12.43
C GLY A 146 -10.72 -4.34 -10.92
N ALA A 147 -10.21 -3.26 -10.33
CA ALA A 147 -10.02 -3.15 -8.88
C ALA A 147 -11.34 -3.30 -8.12
N ARG A 148 -12.39 -2.56 -8.55
CA ARG A 148 -13.73 -2.66 -7.96
C ARG A 148 -14.29 -4.07 -8.01
N ARG A 149 -14.24 -4.71 -9.19
CA ARG A 149 -14.78 -6.07 -9.37
C ARG A 149 -14.05 -7.13 -8.58
N LEU A 150 -12.74 -7.00 -8.41
CA LEU A 150 -11.97 -7.93 -7.58
C LEU A 150 -12.46 -7.91 -6.13
N VAL A 151 -12.51 -6.73 -5.51
CA VAL A 151 -12.97 -6.63 -4.10
C VAL A 151 -14.42 -7.03 -3.97
N ASP A 152 -15.31 -6.56 -4.86
CA ASP A 152 -16.73 -6.92 -4.83
C ASP A 152 -16.95 -8.45 -5.01
N ALA A 153 -16.09 -9.12 -5.82
CA ALA A 153 -16.19 -10.56 -6.02
C ALA A 153 -15.59 -11.37 -4.87
N VAL A 154 -14.53 -10.87 -4.22
CA VAL A 154 -13.96 -11.52 -3.02
C VAL A 154 -14.98 -11.50 -1.87
N ASP A 155 -15.65 -10.37 -1.65
CA ASP A 155 -16.72 -10.18 -0.65
C ASP A 155 -16.31 -10.68 0.75
N HIS A 156 -15.15 -10.22 1.24
CA HIS A 156 -14.63 -10.56 2.56
C HIS A 156 -14.35 -9.28 3.37
N PRO A 157 -14.77 -9.17 4.63
CA PRO A 157 -14.65 -7.94 5.43
C PRO A 157 -13.18 -7.51 5.66
N ASP A 158 -12.26 -8.47 5.76
CA ASP A 158 -10.84 -8.22 6.00
C ASP A 158 -10.02 -8.16 4.69
N CYS A 159 -10.67 -7.96 3.52
CA CYS A 159 -10.01 -7.82 2.23
C CYS A 159 -10.42 -6.51 1.55
N GLY A 160 -9.47 -5.63 1.29
CA GLY A 160 -9.68 -4.35 0.64
C GLY A 160 -8.63 -4.04 -0.44
N LEU A 161 -8.64 -2.81 -0.90
CA LEU A 161 -7.66 -2.31 -1.87
C LEU A 161 -6.56 -1.53 -1.16
N ASN A 162 -5.33 -1.72 -1.62
CA ASN A 162 -4.28 -0.71 -1.53
C ASN A 162 -4.41 0.19 -2.75
N TRP A 163 -5.11 1.31 -2.59
CA TRP A 163 -5.26 2.26 -3.67
C TRP A 163 -3.96 3.04 -3.89
N GLN A 164 -3.56 3.18 -5.15
CA GLN A 164 -2.50 4.09 -5.56
C GLN A 164 -2.82 4.77 -6.89
N PRO A 165 -2.34 6.01 -7.12
CA PRO A 165 -2.54 6.70 -8.38
C PRO A 165 -1.76 6.00 -9.49
N LEU A 166 -2.42 5.75 -10.64
CA LEU A 166 -1.75 5.35 -11.87
C LEU A 166 -1.62 6.57 -12.77
N PHE A 167 -0.39 6.99 -13.08
CA PHE A 167 -0.09 8.29 -13.69
C PHE A 167 -0.51 8.45 -15.15
N VAL A 168 -0.99 7.39 -15.79
CA VAL A 168 -1.66 7.44 -17.11
C VAL A 168 -3.00 8.17 -17.04
N LEU A 169 -3.63 8.26 -15.85
CA LEU A 169 -4.90 8.94 -15.64
C LEU A 169 -4.70 10.45 -15.54
N SER A 170 -5.63 11.23 -16.08
CA SER A 170 -5.71 12.66 -15.80
C SER A 170 -6.14 12.89 -14.35
N GLU A 171 -5.87 14.08 -13.80
CA GLU A 171 -6.34 14.46 -12.47
C GLU A 171 -7.83 14.17 -12.27
N ARG A 172 -8.69 14.59 -13.23
CA ARG A 172 -10.12 14.34 -13.15
C ARG A 172 -10.47 12.86 -13.07
N GLU A 173 -9.74 12.01 -13.80
CA GLU A 173 -9.95 10.55 -13.77
C GLU A 173 -9.46 9.97 -12.45
N LEU A 174 -8.32 10.44 -11.90
CA LEU A 174 -7.83 10.03 -10.59
C LEU A 174 -8.82 10.39 -9.46
N LEU A 175 -9.36 11.58 -9.47
CA LEU A 175 -10.35 12.01 -8.47
C LEU A 175 -11.64 11.19 -8.54
N ALA A 176 -12.14 10.90 -9.75
CA ALA A 176 -13.31 10.04 -9.94
C ALA A 176 -13.04 8.58 -9.53
N GLU A 177 -11.82 8.11 -9.77
CA GLU A 177 -11.39 6.78 -9.33
C GLU A 177 -11.28 6.71 -7.80
N ALA A 178 -10.66 7.70 -7.16
CA ALA A 178 -10.57 7.77 -5.70
C ALA A 178 -11.97 7.74 -5.06
N GLU A 179 -12.93 8.53 -5.55
CA GLU A 179 -14.31 8.50 -5.08
C GLU A 179 -14.98 7.12 -5.23
N THR A 180 -14.71 6.41 -6.33
CA THR A 180 -15.27 5.08 -6.61
C THR A 180 -14.66 3.98 -5.74
N LEU A 181 -13.34 4.06 -5.49
CA LEU A 181 -12.58 2.99 -4.85
C LEU A 181 -12.35 3.21 -3.34
N ALA A 182 -12.43 4.44 -2.84
CA ALA A 182 -12.23 4.73 -1.43
C ALA A 182 -13.08 3.85 -0.48
N PRO A 183 -14.39 3.58 -0.74
CA PRO A 183 -15.19 2.71 0.13
C PRO A 183 -14.75 1.23 0.16
N ARG A 184 -13.79 0.86 -0.70
CA ARG A 184 -13.26 -0.51 -0.84
C ARG A 184 -11.81 -0.62 -0.42
N SER A 185 -11.21 0.51 -0.07
CA SER A 185 -9.78 0.57 0.26
C SER A 185 -9.58 0.42 1.76
N ASN A 186 -8.56 -0.33 2.14
CA ASN A 186 -8.07 -0.49 3.50
C ASN A 186 -6.62 -0.04 3.65
N ASN A 187 -5.96 0.35 2.57
CA ASN A 187 -4.66 1.03 2.54
C ASN A 187 -4.57 2.00 1.36
N VAL A 188 -3.71 3.01 1.47
CA VAL A 188 -3.46 4.00 0.41
C VAL A 188 -1.97 4.23 0.26
N HIS A 189 -1.43 4.04 -0.94
CA HIS A 189 -0.10 4.48 -1.32
C HIS A 189 -0.15 5.82 -2.04
N LEU A 190 0.73 6.73 -1.63
CA LEU A 190 0.94 7.99 -2.31
C LEU A 190 2.36 8.12 -2.83
N GLN A 191 2.44 8.51 -4.06
CA GLN A 191 3.64 8.92 -4.78
C GLN A 191 3.19 9.77 -5.96
N ALA A 192 4.00 10.67 -6.44
CA ALA A 192 3.59 11.50 -7.55
C ALA A 192 4.74 12.01 -8.41
N PRO A 193 4.59 12.02 -9.74
CA PRO A 193 5.39 12.84 -10.62
C PRO A 193 4.83 14.27 -10.70
N ALA A 194 5.66 15.21 -11.16
CA ALA A 194 5.24 16.59 -11.41
C ALA A 194 4.34 16.74 -12.66
N GLU A 195 4.41 15.77 -13.57
CA GLU A 195 3.66 15.76 -14.82
C GLU A 195 2.99 14.41 -15.01
N ARG A 196 1.83 14.39 -15.64
CA ARG A 196 1.14 13.16 -16.04
C ARG A 196 2.08 12.28 -16.89
N ASP A 197 2.01 10.97 -16.70
CA ASP A 197 2.89 9.98 -17.35
C ASP A 197 4.39 10.13 -17.03
N GLY A 198 4.74 10.98 -16.06
CA GLY A 198 6.11 11.16 -15.61
C GLY A 198 6.64 9.97 -14.81
N ASP A 199 7.94 9.68 -14.97
CA ASP A 199 8.60 8.58 -14.24
C ASP A 199 9.30 9.07 -12.96
N GLU A 200 9.75 10.33 -12.93
CA GLU A 200 10.47 10.89 -11.79
C GLU A 200 9.50 11.35 -10.70
N ARG A 201 9.77 10.95 -9.46
CA ARG A 201 8.96 11.39 -8.31
C ARG A 201 9.35 12.78 -7.87
N THR A 202 8.34 13.58 -7.55
CA THR A 202 8.48 14.91 -6.94
C THR A 202 7.93 14.88 -5.52
N LEU A 203 8.01 16.01 -4.80
CA LEU A 203 7.27 16.18 -3.56
C LEU A 203 5.76 16.05 -3.82
N LEU A 204 5.03 15.46 -2.91
CA LEU A 204 3.57 15.32 -3.01
C LEU A 204 2.86 16.66 -3.18
N SER A 205 3.41 17.74 -2.60
CA SER A 205 2.91 19.11 -2.81
C SER A 205 3.07 19.65 -4.24
N ASN A 206 3.87 19.00 -5.08
CA ASN A 206 4.13 19.35 -6.46
C ASN A 206 3.53 18.32 -7.45
N ALA A 207 2.70 17.41 -6.96
CA ALA A 207 2.02 16.43 -7.80
C ALA A 207 1.21 17.10 -8.91
N TYR A 208 1.10 16.44 -10.08
CA TYR A 208 0.27 16.93 -11.17
C TYR A 208 -1.25 16.85 -10.88
N PHE A 209 -1.62 16.23 -9.78
CA PHE A 209 -3.01 16.12 -9.28
C PHE A 209 -3.10 16.65 -7.86
N ASP A 210 -4.29 17.07 -7.45
CA ASP A 210 -4.55 17.57 -6.11
C ASP A 210 -4.67 16.43 -5.09
N VAL A 211 -3.59 16.21 -4.33
CA VAL A 211 -3.52 15.21 -3.25
C VAL A 211 -4.54 15.50 -2.15
N GLY A 212 -4.79 16.77 -1.84
CA GLY A 212 -5.78 17.17 -0.83
C GLY A 212 -7.17 16.69 -1.22
N THR A 213 -7.60 16.97 -2.45
CA THR A 213 -8.90 16.49 -2.96
C THR A 213 -8.98 14.95 -3.00
N VAL A 214 -7.88 14.23 -3.29
CA VAL A 214 -7.85 12.75 -3.17
C VAL A 214 -8.16 12.34 -1.74
N LEU A 215 -7.47 12.89 -0.73
CA LEU A 215 -7.67 12.54 0.68
C LEU A 215 -9.10 12.88 1.15
N GLU A 216 -9.68 14.00 0.72
CA GLU A 216 -11.08 14.36 0.98
C GLU A 216 -12.08 13.29 0.47
N ARG A 217 -11.79 12.62 -0.68
CA ARG A 217 -12.62 11.51 -1.17
C ARG A 217 -12.57 10.29 -0.25
N PHE A 218 -11.37 9.95 0.24
CA PHE A 218 -11.20 8.86 1.19
C PHE A 218 -11.87 9.15 2.52
N GLU A 219 -11.69 10.35 3.07
CA GLU A 219 -12.34 10.80 4.29
C GLU A 219 -13.87 10.77 4.18
N SER A 220 -14.41 11.32 3.08
CA SER A 220 -15.85 11.32 2.81
C SER A 220 -16.44 9.91 2.71
N ALA A 221 -15.63 8.91 2.38
CA ALA A 221 -16.00 7.50 2.36
C ALA A 221 -15.89 6.83 3.74
N GLY A 222 -15.41 7.54 4.77
CA GLY A 222 -15.19 7.01 6.11
C GLY A 222 -13.90 6.19 6.25
N TYR A 223 -12.91 6.41 5.36
CA TYR A 223 -11.62 5.75 5.43
C TYR A 223 -10.82 6.23 6.66
N ASP A 224 -10.35 5.30 7.47
CA ASP A 224 -9.58 5.54 8.71
C ASP A 224 -8.21 4.82 8.74
N GLY A 225 -7.84 4.14 7.65
CA GLY A 225 -6.58 3.41 7.50
C GLY A 225 -5.35 4.31 7.29
N TYR A 226 -4.25 3.66 6.89
CA TYR A 226 -2.98 4.33 6.60
C TYR A 226 -2.94 4.96 5.22
N VAL A 227 -2.35 6.15 5.16
CA VAL A 227 -1.90 6.82 3.93
C VAL A 227 -0.38 6.80 3.95
N GLU A 228 0.21 5.98 3.10
CA GLU A 228 1.63 5.68 3.12
C GLU A 228 2.35 6.32 1.93
N VAL A 229 3.45 7.02 2.21
CA VAL A 229 4.35 7.52 1.16
C VAL A 229 5.19 6.36 0.65
N GLU A 230 5.00 5.97 -0.62
CA GLU A 230 5.67 4.80 -1.21
C GLU A 230 7.03 5.15 -1.80
N PHE A 231 7.08 6.11 -2.71
CA PHE A 231 8.31 6.60 -3.32
C PHE A 231 8.43 8.11 -3.16
N VAL A 232 9.65 8.56 -2.87
CA VAL A 232 9.95 9.97 -2.60
C VAL A 232 10.83 10.57 -3.71
N SER A 233 10.82 11.90 -3.83
CA SER A 233 11.72 12.63 -4.72
C SER A 233 13.18 12.39 -4.35
N GLN A 234 14.03 12.22 -5.37
CA GLN A 234 15.47 12.07 -5.22
C GLN A 234 16.25 13.37 -5.47
N ASP A 235 15.55 14.49 -5.69
CA ASP A 235 16.15 15.79 -5.96
C ASP A 235 16.86 16.42 -4.76
N ARG A 236 16.72 15.81 -3.59
CA ARG A 236 17.23 16.30 -2.31
C ARG A 236 17.57 15.17 -1.36
N PRO A 237 18.23 15.46 -0.21
CA PRO A 237 18.48 14.44 0.79
C PRO A 237 17.19 13.72 1.24
N TYR A 238 17.26 12.40 1.38
CA TYR A 238 16.14 11.54 1.71
C TYR A 238 15.31 12.03 2.90
N GLU A 239 15.97 12.35 4.02
CA GLU A 239 15.31 12.81 5.23
C GLU A 239 14.55 14.14 5.04
N ASP A 240 15.07 15.05 4.19
CA ASP A 240 14.39 16.32 3.86
C ASP A 240 13.13 16.07 3.04
N THR A 241 13.19 15.14 2.07
CA THR A 241 12.02 14.77 1.26
C THR A 241 10.94 14.11 2.11
N VAL A 242 11.30 13.09 2.89
CA VAL A 242 10.38 12.36 3.78
C VAL A 242 9.68 13.32 4.75
N ARG A 243 10.43 14.28 5.34
CA ARG A 243 9.88 15.30 6.25
C ARG A 243 8.90 16.24 5.53
N ARG A 244 9.21 16.70 4.33
CA ARG A 244 8.33 17.62 3.58
C ARG A 244 7.04 16.97 3.16
N ASP A 245 7.10 15.72 2.71
CA ASP A 245 5.90 14.97 2.34
C ASP A 245 5.02 14.70 3.56
N HIS A 246 5.63 14.34 4.70
CA HIS A 246 4.90 14.20 5.97
C HIS A 246 4.24 15.51 6.41
N GLU A 247 4.99 16.63 6.46
CA GLU A 247 4.46 17.95 6.85
C GLU A 247 3.29 18.38 5.95
N TYR A 248 3.40 18.11 4.65
CA TYR A 248 2.35 18.39 3.70
C TYR A 248 1.09 17.53 3.99
N LEU A 249 1.24 16.20 4.08
CA LEU A 249 0.12 15.30 4.37
C LEU A 249 -0.52 15.60 5.72
N ARG A 250 0.29 15.84 6.76
CA ARG A 250 -0.21 16.22 8.10
C ARG A 250 -1.08 17.47 8.03
N SER A 251 -0.65 18.49 7.25
CA SER A 251 -1.42 19.72 7.08
C SER A 251 -2.76 19.53 6.37
N LEU A 252 -2.89 18.46 5.56
CA LEU A 252 -4.14 18.12 4.88
C LEU A 252 -5.08 17.35 5.81
N VAL A 253 -4.57 16.35 6.54
CA VAL A 253 -5.36 15.53 7.46
C VAL A 253 -5.89 16.38 8.63
N GLU A 254 -5.09 17.28 9.22
CA GLU A 254 -5.52 18.14 10.34
C GLU A 254 -6.59 19.18 9.94
N LYS A 255 -6.65 19.60 8.68
CA LYS A 255 -7.72 20.50 8.22
C LYS A 255 -9.06 19.80 8.13
N ALA A 256 -9.03 18.54 7.74
CA ALA A 256 -10.21 17.72 7.61
C ALA A 256 -10.93 17.49 8.96
N ASP A 257 -10.18 17.36 10.06
CA ASP A 257 -10.72 17.18 11.42
C ASP A 257 -11.41 18.45 11.98
N HIS A 258 -11.35 19.58 11.29
CA HIS A 258 -11.84 20.88 11.79
C HIS A 258 -13.02 21.48 10.99
N ASP A 259 -13.40 20.86 9.88
CA ASP A 259 -14.56 21.25 9.06
C ASP A 259 -15.75 20.31 9.25
#